data_d40c1901dadb778e45ecc295328e4448
#
_entry.id   d40c1901dadb778e45ecc295328e4448
#
_cell.length_a   1.000
_cell.length_b   1.000
_cell.length_c   1.000
_cell.angle_alpha   90.00
_cell.angle_beta   90.00
_cell.angle_gamma   90.00
#
_symmetry.space_group_name_H-M   'P 1'
#
loop_
_entity.id
_entity.type
_entity.pdbx_description
1 polymer ?
#
loop_
_entity_poly.entity_id
_entity_poly.type
_entity_poly.pdbx_seq_one_letter_code
_entity_poly.pdbx_strand_id
1 'polypeptide(L)'
;MRGRHPQVTRAARRRGRPLAAQADRYALYQKSVQSPDFDIALMNRIYRAHNGRPPLLLREDFCGAAALACAWAGSRRDRRAYGIDLDPEPLAWGALHNWQGLPEEARRRVQLVQGDVRTVRTPRADLIAAHNFSFFIFRERDQLRDYFRSARRQLAEGGLLVLDVLGGSDTQTEDREEVRRIGGGVRYVWEQKRYDPINNRALFAIHFAFKDGSLMKDAFTYDWRMWTVPELRELLAEAGFAFSEVYWEDAEAGTGEGSGVFRRRERAGAEACWMAVIAAGTRPPAR
;
A
#
# COMPACT_ATOMS: atom_id res chain seq x y z
N MET A 1 62.38 -43.86 8.80
CA MET A 1 60.94 -44.07 8.47
C MET A 1 60.18 -42.77 8.79
N ARG A 2 59.74 -42.02 7.77
CA ARG A 2 59.04 -40.80 7.94
C ARG A 2 57.55 -41.11 7.66
N GLY A 3 56.71 -40.99 8.72
CA GLY A 3 55.25 -41.16 8.60
C GLY A 3 54.59 -40.03 7.83
N ARG A 4 53.87 -40.35 6.75
CA ARG A 4 53.02 -39.44 6.01
C ARG A 4 51.68 -39.31 6.74
N HIS A 5 51.33 -38.10 7.22
CA HIS A 5 49.95 -37.77 7.66
C HIS A 5 49.04 -37.61 6.44
N PRO A 6 47.84 -38.19 6.43
CA PRO A 6 46.89 -37.96 5.38
C PRO A 6 46.26 -36.56 5.56
N GLN A 7 46.39 -35.73 4.52
CA GLN A 7 45.62 -34.48 4.43
C GLN A 7 44.16 -34.83 4.19
N VAL A 8 43.32 -34.52 5.18
CA VAL A 8 41.87 -34.58 5.04
C VAL A 8 41.45 -33.35 4.23
N THR A 9 41.21 -33.55 2.94
CA THR A 9 40.59 -32.56 2.06
C THR A 9 39.15 -32.33 2.50
N ARG A 10 38.94 -31.19 3.10
CA ARG A 10 37.62 -30.69 3.48
C ARG A 10 36.82 -30.45 2.18
N ALA A 11 35.94 -31.38 1.83
CA ALA A 11 35.07 -31.26 0.67
C ALA A 11 34.27 -29.93 0.80
N ALA A 12 34.50 -29.01 -0.12
CA ALA A 12 33.73 -27.78 -0.22
C ALA A 12 32.26 -28.16 -0.52
N ARG A 13 31.42 -28.08 0.48
CA ARG A 13 29.96 -28.20 0.29
C ARG A 13 29.59 -27.21 -0.79
N ARG A 14 29.09 -27.65 -1.93
CA ARG A 14 28.44 -26.81 -2.94
C ARG A 14 27.32 -26.04 -2.21
N ARG A 15 27.57 -24.77 -1.87
CA ARG A 15 26.53 -23.88 -1.34
C ARG A 15 25.50 -23.72 -2.46
N GLY A 16 24.30 -24.17 -2.23
CA GLY A 16 23.18 -23.92 -3.14
C GLY A 16 23.02 -22.42 -3.40
N ARG A 17 22.27 -22.05 -4.43
CA ARG A 17 21.96 -20.64 -4.73
C ARG A 17 21.32 -20.01 -3.48
N PRO A 18 21.73 -18.80 -3.02
CA PRO A 18 21.15 -18.13 -1.85
C PRO A 18 19.62 -18.00 -1.95
N LEU A 19 18.91 -18.15 -0.84
CA LEU A 19 17.44 -18.04 -0.83
C LEU A 19 16.97 -16.67 -1.33
N ALA A 20 17.68 -15.60 -1.01
CA ALA A 20 17.37 -14.26 -1.53
C ALA A 20 17.38 -14.17 -3.06
N ALA A 21 18.27 -14.93 -3.71
CA ALA A 21 18.37 -14.94 -5.18
C ALA A 21 17.32 -15.85 -5.87
N GLN A 22 16.58 -16.64 -5.08
CA GLN A 22 15.52 -17.53 -5.56
C GLN A 22 14.12 -16.99 -5.25
N ALA A 23 14.02 -16.03 -4.33
CA ALA A 23 12.76 -15.51 -3.85
C ALA A 23 12.16 -14.50 -4.82
N ASP A 24 10.83 -14.49 -4.89
CA ASP A 24 10.04 -13.54 -5.65
C ASP A 24 9.71 -12.32 -4.76
N ARG A 25 10.21 -11.14 -5.15
CA ARG A 25 10.03 -9.91 -4.37
C ARG A 25 8.58 -9.47 -4.26
N TYR A 26 7.77 -9.68 -5.31
CA TYR A 26 6.36 -9.27 -5.31
C TYR A 26 5.51 -10.20 -4.44
N ALA A 27 5.78 -11.51 -4.47
CA ALA A 27 5.12 -12.45 -3.56
C ALA A 27 5.43 -12.14 -2.10
N LEU A 28 6.69 -11.78 -1.79
CA LEU A 28 7.10 -11.38 -0.45
C LEU A 28 6.45 -10.06 -0.03
N TYR A 29 6.39 -9.07 -0.92
CA TYR A 29 5.74 -7.78 -0.69
C TYR A 29 4.26 -7.98 -0.38
N GLN A 30 3.54 -8.67 -1.24
CA GLN A 30 2.10 -8.91 -1.05
C GLN A 30 1.82 -9.60 0.29
N LYS A 31 2.65 -10.57 0.67
CA LYS A 31 2.51 -11.28 1.95
C LYS A 31 2.79 -10.40 3.17
N SER A 32 3.66 -9.41 3.06
CA SER A 32 4.13 -8.61 4.19
C SER A 32 3.44 -7.27 4.34
N VAL A 33 2.90 -6.70 3.26
CA VAL A 33 2.41 -5.31 3.24
C VAL A 33 0.92 -5.23 2.93
N GLN A 34 0.37 -6.16 2.13
CA GLN A 34 -1.00 -6.04 1.65
C GLN A 34 -1.97 -6.92 2.43
N SER A 35 -3.14 -6.36 2.74
CA SER A 35 -4.26 -7.04 3.40
C SER A 35 -5.58 -6.74 2.69
N PRO A 36 -5.79 -7.24 1.45
CA PRO A 36 -6.95 -6.86 0.63
C PRO A 36 -8.30 -7.09 1.29
N ASP A 37 -8.46 -8.17 2.06
CA ASP A 37 -9.72 -8.46 2.76
C ASP A 37 -10.04 -7.41 3.82
N PHE A 38 -9.03 -6.95 4.54
CA PHE A 38 -9.17 -5.87 5.51
C PHE A 38 -9.54 -4.56 4.80
N ASP A 39 -8.82 -4.18 3.75
CA ASP A 39 -9.07 -2.96 2.98
C ASP A 39 -10.50 -2.95 2.40
N ILE A 40 -10.94 -4.08 1.85
CA ILE A 40 -12.30 -4.26 1.35
C ILE A 40 -13.33 -4.07 2.46
N ALA A 41 -13.12 -4.66 3.63
CA ALA A 41 -14.04 -4.55 4.76
C ALA A 41 -14.15 -3.10 5.25
N LEU A 42 -13.00 -2.41 5.41
CA LEU A 42 -12.93 -1.02 5.84
C LEU A 42 -13.61 -0.09 4.84
N MET A 43 -13.26 -0.17 3.56
CA MET A 43 -13.85 0.63 2.50
C MET A 43 -15.36 0.41 2.36
N ASN A 44 -15.82 -0.84 2.46
CA ASN A 44 -17.26 -1.14 2.47
C ASN A 44 -17.98 -0.49 3.64
N ARG A 45 -17.42 -0.56 4.84
CA ARG A 45 -18.00 0.04 6.04
C ARG A 45 -18.14 1.55 5.87
N ILE A 46 -17.05 2.21 5.44
CA ILE A 46 -17.03 3.65 5.23
C ILE A 46 -18.04 4.05 4.15
N TYR A 47 -18.01 3.41 2.98
CA TYR A 47 -18.89 3.75 1.88
C TYR A 47 -20.38 3.54 2.22
N ARG A 48 -20.71 2.42 2.89
CA ARG A 48 -22.08 2.15 3.30
C ARG A 48 -22.61 3.13 4.33
N ALA A 49 -21.77 3.61 5.24
CA ALA A 49 -22.15 4.65 6.21
C ALA A 49 -22.55 5.95 5.51
N HIS A 50 -21.91 6.28 4.39
CA HIS A 50 -22.22 7.49 3.62
C HIS A 50 -23.36 7.33 2.62
N ASN A 51 -23.53 6.14 2.04
CA ASN A 51 -24.41 5.94 0.88
C ASN A 51 -25.57 4.97 1.12
N GLY A 52 -25.65 4.29 2.27
CA GLY A 52 -26.68 3.31 2.58
C GLY A 52 -26.67 2.04 1.71
N ARG A 53 -25.78 1.94 0.73
CA ARG A 53 -25.63 0.83 -0.21
C ARG A 53 -24.17 0.38 -0.30
N PRO A 54 -23.89 -0.87 -0.73
CA PRO A 54 -22.53 -1.29 -0.97
C PRO A 54 -21.93 -0.64 -2.23
N PRO A 55 -20.62 -0.39 -2.26
CA PRO A 55 -19.91 0.03 -3.47
C PRO A 55 -19.74 -1.15 -4.43
N LEU A 56 -19.79 -0.88 -5.73
CA LEU A 56 -19.71 -1.91 -6.78
C LEU A 56 -18.46 -1.74 -7.65
N LEU A 57 -18.12 -0.52 -8.03
CA LEU A 57 -16.97 -0.24 -8.87
C LEU A 57 -15.82 0.36 -8.05
N LEU A 58 -14.71 -0.38 -8.00
CA LEU A 58 -13.44 0.07 -7.44
C LEU A 58 -12.50 0.51 -8.57
N ARG A 59 -11.82 1.62 -8.37
CA ARG A 59 -10.59 1.97 -9.06
C ARG A 59 -9.46 1.98 -8.03
N GLU A 60 -8.47 1.12 -8.22
CA GLU A 60 -7.23 1.09 -7.44
C GLU A 60 -6.16 1.86 -8.20
N ASP A 61 -5.80 3.04 -7.71
CA ASP A 61 -4.68 3.83 -8.21
C ASP A 61 -3.39 3.36 -7.56
N PHE A 62 -2.28 3.33 -8.32
CA PHE A 62 -0.99 2.77 -7.89
C PHE A 62 -1.10 1.30 -7.50
N CYS A 63 -1.81 0.53 -8.29
CA CYS A 63 -2.23 -0.83 -7.91
C CYS A 63 -1.06 -1.84 -7.84
N GLY A 64 0.11 -1.53 -8.37
CA GLY A 64 1.23 -2.45 -8.44
C GLY A 64 0.82 -3.80 -9.04
N ALA A 65 0.84 -4.86 -8.24
CA ALA A 65 0.40 -6.20 -8.63
C ALA A 65 -1.13 -6.40 -8.60
N ALA A 66 -1.92 -5.35 -8.36
CA ALA A 66 -3.38 -5.34 -8.36
C ALA A 66 -4.04 -6.38 -7.45
N ALA A 67 -3.44 -6.66 -6.30
CA ALA A 67 -3.99 -7.62 -5.35
C ALA A 67 -5.36 -7.20 -4.83
N LEU A 68 -5.53 -5.92 -4.49
CA LEU A 68 -6.79 -5.37 -4.00
C LEU A 68 -7.87 -5.37 -5.10
N ALA A 69 -7.56 -4.93 -6.33
CA ALA A 69 -8.50 -4.94 -7.44
C ALA A 69 -9.00 -6.36 -7.76
N CYS A 70 -8.09 -7.34 -7.74
CA CYS A 70 -8.42 -8.75 -7.95
C CYS A 70 -9.30 -9.30 -6.82
N ALA A 71 -8.92 -9.09 -5.56
CA ALA A 71 -9.69 -9.51 -4.39
C ALA A 71 -11.08 -8.84 -4.36
N TRP A 72 -11.15 -7.55 -4.72
CA TRP A 72 -12.42 -6.83 -4.83
C TRP A 72 -13.40 -7.51 -5.76
N ALA A 73 -13.00 -7.78 -7.00
CA ALA A 73 -13.85 -8.44 -7.98
C ALA A 73 -14.18 -9.91 -7.61
N GLY A 74 -13.25 -10.58 -6.91
CA GLY A 74 -13.46 -11.94 -6.39
C GLY A 74 -14.46 -12.01 -5.24
N SER A 75 -14.59 -10.95 -4.45
CA SER A 75 -15.39 -10.95 -3.22
C SER A 75 -16.91 -10.95 -3.43
N ARG A 76 -17.41 -10.50 -4.61
CA ARG A 76 -18.84 -10.47 -4.97
C ARG A 76 -19.03 -10.51 -6.49
N ARG A 77 -20.11 -11.12 -6.96
CA ARG A 77 -20.40 -11.31 -8.39
C ARG A 77 -20.75 -10.00 -9.14
N ASP A 78 -21.20 -8.97 -8.44
CA ASP A 78 -21.59 -7.67 -9.00
C ASP A 78 -20.49 -6.60 -8.92
N ARG A 79 -19.33 -6.94 -8.33
CA ARG A 79 -18.19 -6.02 -8.21
C ARG A 79 -17.32 -6.04 -9.45
N ARG A 80 -16.84 -4.84 -9.82
CA ARG A 80 -15.88 -4.61 -10.89
C ARG A 80 -14.70 -3.82 -10.36
N ALA A 81 -13.53 -3.96 -10.99
CA ALA A 81 -12.34 -3.23 -10.60
C ALA A 81 -11.51 -2.77 -11.81
N TYR A 82 -10.86 -1.63 -11.65
CA TYR A 82 -9.78 -1.15 -12.49
C TYR A 82 -8.54 -0.99 -11.61
N GLY A 83 -7.45 -1.66 -11.97
CA GLY A 83 -6.13 -1.47 -11.37
C GLY A 83 -5.27 -0.65 -12.31
N ILE A 84 -4.73 0.48 -11.82
CA ILE A 84 -3.92 1.40 -12.61
C ILE A 84 -2.57 1.55 -11.97
N ASP A 85 -1.53 1.31 -12.74
CA ASP A 85 -0.15 1.57 -12.35
C ASP A 85 0.67 2.09 -13.53
N LEU A 86 1.66 2.89 -13.24
CA LEU A 86 2.57 3.42 -14.26
C LEU A 86 3.64 2.37 -14.65
N ASP A 87 4.04 1.54 -13.66
CA ASP A 87 5.09 0.56 -13.83
C ASP A 87 4.55 -0.73 -14.46
N PRO A 88 5.03 -1.13 -15.65
CA PRO A 88 4.60 -2.35 -16.31
C PRO A 88 5.05 -3.63 -15.59
N GLU A 89 6.14 -3.60 -14.80
CA GLU A 89 6.70 -4.80 -14.19
C GLU A 89 5.76 -5.41 -13.13
N PRO A 90 5.31 -4.67 -12.09
CA PRO A 90 4.35 -5.20 -11.13
C PRO A 90 3.00 -5.54 -11.77
N LEU A 91 2.54 -4.78 -12.77
CA LEU A 91 1.31 -5.11 -13.51
C LEU A 91 1.40 -6.45 -14.23
N ALA A 92 2.51 -6.72 -14.90
CA ALA A 92 2.73 -8.01 -15.58
C ALA A 92 2.78 -9.17 -14.58
N TRP A 93 3.47 -8.98 -13.46
CA TRP A 93 3.51 -9.97 -12.37
C TRP A 93 2.10 -10.22 -11.80
N GLY A 94 1.36 -9.16 -11.51
CA GLY A 94 -0.02 -9.23 -11.01
C GLY A 94 -0.99 -9.90 -11.97
N ALA A 95 -0.82 -9.69 -13.28
CA ALA A 95 -1.61 -10.36 -14.31
C ALA A 95 -1.41 -11.89 -14.25
N LEU A 96 -0.19 -12.36 -14.03
CA LEU A 96 0.13 -13.80 -13.94
C LEU A 96 -0.31 -14.42 -12.62
N HIS A 97 -0.12 -13.74 -11.49
CA HIS A 97 -0.25 -14.34 -10.16
C HIS A 97 -1.59 -14.03 -9.48
N ASN A 98 -2.13 -12.82 -9.68
CA ASN A 98 -3.39 -12.40 -9.06
C ASN A 98 -4.58 -12.52 -10.03
N TRP A 99 -4.47 -11.91 -11.22
CA TRP A 99 -5.57 -11.85 -12.17
C TRP A 99 -5.88 -13.21 -12.80
N GLN A 100 -4.86 -13.96 -13.27
CA GLN A 100 -5.07 -15.30 -13.84
C GLN A 100 -5.57 -16.32 -12.81
N GLY A 101 -5.25 -16.12 -11.54
CA GLY A 101 -5.73 -16.96 -10.43
C GLY A 101 -7.23 -16.80 -10.12
N LEU A 102 -7.88 -15.76 -10.64
CA LEU A 102 -9.31 -15.55 -10.43
C LEU A 102 -10.16 -16.53 -11.27
N PRO A 103 -11.35 -16.92 -10.78
CA PRO A 103 -12.37 -17.55 -11.62
C PRO A 103 -12.66 -16.68 -12.84
N GLU A 104 -12.94 -17.30 -13.99
CA GLU A 104 -13.16 -16.60 -15.26
C GLU A 104 -14.19 -15.47 -15.18
N GLU A 105 -15.30 -15.71 -14.49
CA GLU A 105 -16.34 -14.72 -14.23
C GLU A 105 -15.84 -13.49 -13.47
N ALA A 106 -14.92 -13.66 -12.51
CA ALA A 106 -14.31 -12.54 -11.77
C ALA A 106 -13.26 -11.82 -12.64
N ARG A 107 -12.47 -12.59 -13.38
CA ARG A 107 -11.43 -12.09 -14.29
C ARG A 107 -11.96 -11.10 -15.32
N ARG A 108 -13.14 -11.40 -15.92
CA ARG A 108 -13.84 -10.52 -16.88
C ARG A 108 -14.25 -9.17 -16.28
N ARG A 109 -14.27 -9.05 -14.95
CA ARG A 109 -14.69 -7.84 -14.23
C ARG A 109 -13.53 -7.02 -13.68
N VAL A 110 -12.28 -7.43 -13.95
CA VAL A 110 -11.05 -6.71 -13.59
C VAL A 110 -10.35 -6.25 -14.87
N GLN A 111 -9.98 -4.99 -14.92
CA GLN A 111 -9.14 -4.41 -15.97
C GLN A 111 -7.88 -3.83 -15.36
N LEU A 112 -6.72 -4.27 -15.85
CA LEU A 112 -5.42 -3.74 -15.49
C LEU A 112 -4.99 -2.76 -16.58
N VAL A 113 -4.62 -1.55 -16.18
CA VAL A 113 -4.31 -0.45 -17.11
C VAL A 113 -2.94 0.13 -16.76
N GLN A 114 -1.99 0.02 -17.67
CA GLN A 114 -0.73 0.76 -17.53
C GLN A 114 -0.94 2.22 -17.89
N GLY A 115 -0.63 3.12 -16.95
CA GLY A 115 -0.72 4.56 -17.20
C GLY A 115 -0.66 5.41 -15.94
N ASP A 116 -0.57 6.72 -16.15
CA ASP A 116 -0.55 7.70 -15.07
C ASP A 116 -1.98 7.88 -14.50
N VAL A 117 -2.12 7.69 -13.20
CA VAL A 117 -3.39 7.81 -12.45
C VAL A 117 -4.05 9.19 -12.65
N ARG A 118 -3.29 10.23 -12.99
CA ARG A 118 -3.79 11.58 -13.25
C ARG A 118 -4.48 11.70 -14.60
N THR A 119 -4.12 10.86 -15.56
CA THR A 119 -4.56 10.97 -16.98
C THR A 119 -5.44 9.83 -17.45
N VAL A 120 -5.24 8.60 -16.93
CA VAL A 120 -6.05 7.42 -17.28
C VAL A 120 -7.52 7.68 -16.96
N ARG A 121 -8.39 7.37 -17.91
CA ARG A 121 -9.85 7.47 -17.78
C ARG A 121 -10.46 6.09 -17.56
N THR A 122 -11.37 6.00 -16.62
CA THR A 122 -12.18 4.81 -16.32
C THR A 122 -13.64 5.21 -16.20
N PRO A 123 -14.61 4.29 -16.21
CA PRO A 123 -15.95 4.58 -15.75
C PRO A 123 -15.90 5.19 -14.35
N ARG A 124 -16.85 6.08 -14.02
CA ARG A 124 -16.89 6.71 -12.70
C ARG A 124 -17.07 5.68 -11.61
N ALA A 125 -16.13 5.65 -10.67
CA ALA A 125 -16.05 4.66 -9.61
C ALA A 125 -16.86 5.05 -8.37
N ASP A 126 -17.40 4.05 -7.68
CA ASP A 126 -17.92 4.23 -6.33
C ASP A 126 -16.79 4.51 -5.33
N LEU A 127 -15.67 3.81 -5.51
CA LEU A 127 -14.47 3.97 -4.69
C LEU A 127 -13.24 4.16 -5.59
N ILE A 128 -12.41 5.13 -5.24
CA ILE A 128 -11.02 5.20 -5.70
C ILE A 128 -10.14 4.97 -4.47
N ALA A 129 -9.25 3.99 -4.53
CA ALA A 129 -8.30 3.67 -3.46
C ALA A 129 -6.88 3.99 -3.92
N ALA A 130 -6.11 4.68 -3.06
CA ALA A 130 -4.67 4.85 -3.21
C ALA A 130 -4.03 4.45 -1.87
N HIS A 131 -3.71 3.16 -1.75
CA HIS A 131 -3.21 2.52 -0.54
C HIS A 131 -1.68 2.38 -0.55
N ASN A 132 -1.13 1.96 0.58
CA ASN A 132 0.31 1.81 0.84
C ASN A 132 1.06 3.13 0.63
N PHE A 133 0.44 4.24 1.02
CA PHE A 133 1.01 5.60 0.98
C PHE A 133 1.50 6.02 -0.41
N SER A 134 1.00 5.37 -1.46
CA SER A 134 1.54 5.47 -2.82
C SER A 134 1.49 6.89 -3.39
N PHE A 135 0.50 7.71 -3.02
CA PHE A 135 0.40 9.10 -3.47
C PHE A 135 1.48 10.03 -2.86
N PHE A 136 2.25 9.57 -1.86
CA PHE A 136 3.41 10.30 -1.30
C PHE A 136 4.53 10.50 -2.32
N ILE A 137 4.50 9.79 -3.46
CA ILE A 137 5.39 10.03 -4.61
C ILE A 137 5.21 11.43 -5.22
N PHE A 138 4.04 12.05 -5.07
CA PHE A 138 3.81 13.42 -5.50
C PHE A 138 4.46 14.37 -4.50
N ARG A 139 5.61 14.90 -4.86
CA ARG A 139 6.42 15.75 -3.98
C ARG A 139 5.99 17.19 -3.99
N GLU A 140 5.43 17.66 -5.12
CA GLU A 140 4.98 19.02 -5.28
C GLU A 140 3.48 19.12 -4.98
N ARG A 141 3.12 20.19 -4.28
CA ARG A 141 1.73 20.46 -3.87
C ARG A 141 0.77 20.45 -5.06
N ASP A 142 1.17 21.07 -6.17
CA ASP A 142 0.35 21.14 -7.36
C ASP A 142 0.16 19.77 -8.01
N GLN A 143 1.17 18.89 -8.01
CA GLN A 143 1.07 17.53 -8.52
C GLN A 143 0.03 16.71 -7.74
N LEU A 144 0.07 16.79 -6.40
CA LEU A 144 -0.89 16.08 -5.55
C LEU A 144 -2.31 16.66 -5.69
N ARG A 145 -2.44 17.99 -5.75
CA ARG A 145 -3.74 18.62 -6.02
C ARG A 145 -4.33 18.20 -7.37
N ASP A 146 -3.51 18.13 -8.41
CA ASP A 146 -3.96 17.70 -9.75
C ASP A 146 -4.36 16.23 -9.77
N TYR A 147 -3.67 15.37 -9.02
CA TYR A 147 -4.10 13.99 -8.77
C TYR A 147 -5.49 13.97 -8.10
N PHE A 148 -5.69 14.70 -7.01
CA PHE A 148 -6.98 14.76 -6.33
C PHE A 148 -8.10 15.31 -7.21
N ARG A 149 -7.83 16.31 -8.05
CA ARG A 149 -8.78 16.81 -9.05
C ARG A 149 -9.14 15.73 -10.07
N SER A 150 -8.14 14.97 -10.53
CA SER A 150 -8.38 13.86 -11.45
C SER A 150 -9.23 12.78 -10.81
N ALA A 151 -8.87 12.33 -9.60
CA ALA A 151 -9.64 11.35 -8.85
C ALA A 151 -11.09 11.80 -8.66
N ARG A 152 -11.30 13.05 -8.21
CA ARG A 152 -12.66 13.59 -8.02
C ARG A 152 -13.52 13.55 -9.28
N ARG A 153 -12.96 13.88 -10.45
CA ARG A 153 -13.69 13.83 -11.73
C ARG A 153 -14.10 12.41 -12.13
N GLN A 154 -13.42 11.40 -11.64
CA GLN A 154 -13.65 10.00 -11.97
C GLN A 154 -14.47 9.25 -10.90
N LEU A 155 -14.85 9.92 -9.82
CA LEU A 155 -15.81 9.40 -8.86
C LEU A 155 -17.26 9.55 -9.37
N ALA A 156 -18.07 8.56 -9.07
CA ALA A 156 -19.52 8.63 -9.22
C ALA A 156 -20.12 9.63 -8.22
N GLU A 157 -21.39 9.94 -8.37
CA GLU A 157 -22.12 10.70 -7.37
C GLU A 157 -22.14 9.92 -6.04
N GLY A 158 -21.74 10.58 -4.94
CA GLY A 158 -21.53 9.93 -3.65
C GLY A 158 -20.30 9.05 -3.57
N GLY A 159 -19.46 9.02 -4.62
CA GLY A 159 -18.20 8.27 -4.63
C GLY A 159 -17.19 8.81 -3.63
N LEU A 160 -16.31 7.93 -3.14
CA LEU A 160 -15.27 8.24 -2.16
C LEU A 160 -13.87 7.96 -2.71
N LEU A 161 -12.95 8.89 -2.46
CA LEU A 161 -11.51 8.65 -2.52
C LEU A 161 -11.04 8.21 -1.14
N VAL A 162 -10.33 7.09 -1.07
CA VAL A 162 -9.81 6.50 0.18
C VAL A 162 -8.29 6.44 0.09
N LEU A 163 -7.63 7.08 1.06
CA LEU A 163 -6.18 7.23 1.15
C LEU A 163 -5.71 6.73 2.51
N ASP A 164 -4.66 5.93 2.57
CA ASP A 164 -3.97 5.67 3.83
C ASP A 164 -2.84 6.68 4.04
N VAL A 165 -2.58 7.01 5.30
CA VAL A 165 -1.61 8.03 5.71
C VAL A 165 -0.79 7.50 6.86
N LEU A 166 0.51 7.67 6.77
CA LEU A 166 1.49 7.35 7.80
C LEU A 166 2.06 8.65 8.37
N GLY A 167 2.28 8.69 9.68
CA GLY A 167 2.93 9.83 10.33
C GLY A 167 3.41 9.52 11.74
N GLY A 168 3.78 10.58 12.44
CA GLY A 168 4.37 10.51 13.78
C GLY A 168 5.86 10.86 13.77
N SER A 169 6.45 11.11 14.95
CA SER A 169 7.86 11.50 15.11
C SER A 169 8.83 10.44 14.59
N ASP A 170 8.44 9.18 14.66
CA ASP A 170 9.26 8.07 14.19
C ASP A 170 9.52 8.15 12.68
N THR A 171 8.60 8.73 11.90
CA THR A 171 8.79 8.91 10.45
C THR A 171 9.87 9.93 10.08
N GLN A 172 10.42 10.63 11.07
CA GLN A 172 11.49 11.62 10.94
C GLN A 172 12.83 11.13 11.51
N THR A 173 12.90 9.88 11.98
CA THR A 173 14.10 9.28 12.56
C THR A 173 14.91 8.58 11.49
N GLU A 174 16.17 8.97 11.29
CA GLU A 174 17.09 8.32 10.35
C GLU A 174 17.65 7.01 10.91
N ASP A 175 18.10 6.13 10.01
CA ASP A 175 18.73 4.83 10.33
C ASP A 175 17.89 3.93 11.25
N ARG A 176 16.56 4.02 11.12
CA ARG A 176 15.61 3.21 11.89
C ARG A 176 15.15 2.00 11.11
N GLU A 177 15.20 0.83 11.74
CA GLU A 177 14.67 -0.41 11.18
C GLU A 177 13.54 -0.98 12.03
N GLU A 178 12.50 -1.47 11.36
CA GLU A 178 11.47 -2.30 11.94
C GLU A 178 11.51 -3.70 11.31
N VAL A 179 11.55 -4.73 12.16
CA VAL A 179 11.72 -6.11 11.71
C VAL A 179 10.53 -6.97 12.11
N ARG A 180 9.86 -7.58 11.12
CA ARG A 180 8.76 -8.51 11.34
C ARG A 180 9.03 -9.87 10.71
N ARG A 181 8.59 -10.96 11.35
CA ARG A 181 8.62 -12.31 10.78
C ARG A 181 7.40 -12.52 9.91
N ILE A 182 7.61 -12.91 8.65
CA ILE A 182 6.52 -13.16 7.69
C ILE A 182 6.32 -14.64 7.37
N GLY A 183 6.91 -15.54 8.18
CA GLY A 183 6.85 -17.00 8.00
C GLY A 183 7.87 -17.51 6.98
N GLY A 184 8.00 -18.85 6.87
CA GLY A 184 8.95 -19.47 5.93
C GLY A 184 10.43 -19.22 6.23
N GLY A 185 10.76 -18.70 7.43
CA GLY A 185 12.14 -18.31 7.77
C GLY A 185 12.58 -17.00 7.13
N VAL A 186 11.62 -16.16 6.72
CA VAL A 186 11.85 -14.83 6.14
C VAL A 186 11.47 -13.75 7.14
N ARG A 187 12.30 -12.72 7.23
CA ARG A 187 12.02 -11.48 7.96
C ARG A 187 11.86 -10.34 6.96
N TYR A 188 10.78 -9.61 7.08
CA TYR A 188 10.57 -8.32 6.46
C TYR A 188 11.30 -7.26 7.30
N VAL A 189 12.03 -6.38 6.65
CA VAL A 189 12.74 -5.25 7.26
C VAL A 189 12.29 -3.99 6.56
N TRP A 190 11.67 -3.09 7.31
CA TRP A 190 11.40 -1.72 6.89
C TRP A 190 12.50 -0.84 7.40
N GLU A 191 13.25 -0.19 6.51
CA GLU A 191 14.34 0.74 6.82
C GLU A 191 13.94 2.15 6.46
N GLN A 192 14.07 3.07 7.40
CA GLN A 192 14.03 4.50 7.16
C GLN A 192 15.46 5.01 7.07
N LYS A 193 15.90 5.29 5.84
CA LYS A 193 17.31 5.60 5.53
C LYS A 193 17.67 7.05 5.80
N ARG A 194 16.77 7.98 5.47
CA ARG A 194 17.05 9.41 5.52
C ARG A 194 15.78 10.20 5.65
N TYR A 195 15.89 11.36 6.33
CA TYR A 195 14.85 12.37 6.40
C TYR A 195 15.42 13.76 6.12
N ASP A 196 14.76 14.52 5.25
CA ASP A 196 15.08 15.92 4.95
C ASP A 196 13.97 16.82 5.52
N PRO A 197 14.24 17.53 6.63
CA PRO A 197 13.23 18.36 7.30
C PRO A 197 12.87 19.64 6.52
N ILE A 198 13.71 20.08 5.58
CA ILE A 198 13.42 21.29 4.79
C ILE A 198 12.30 20.98 3.78
N ASN A 199 12.38 19.83 3.14
CA ASN A 199 11.44 19.41 2.10
C ASN A 199 10.40 18.40 2.60
N ASN A 200 10.45 18.02 3.89
CA ASN A 200 9.65 16.96 4.51
C ASN A 200 9.70 15.65 3.69
N ARG A 201 10.90 15.26 3.25
CA ARG A 201 11.13 14.08 2.42
C ARG A 201 11.82 12.98 3.20
N ALA A 202 11.35 11.77 3.02
CA ALA A 202 11.94 10.59 3.62
C ALA A 202 12.24 9.52 2.55
N LEU A 203 13.38 8.85 2.72
CA LEU A 203 13.79 7.71 1.91
C LEU A 203 13.62 6.44 2.73
N PHE A 204 12.76 5.55 2.26
CA PHE A 204 12.51 4.24 2.88
C PHE A 204 12.95 3.11 1.97
N ALA A 205 13.21 1.95 2.57
CA ALA A 205 13.44 0.72 1.84
C ALA A 205 12.80 -0.50 2.55
N ILE A 206 12.43 -1.48 1.73
CA ILE A 206 12.04 -2.81 2.19
C ILE A 206 13.16 -3.78 1.83
N HIS A 207 13.56 -4.60 2.82
CA HIS A 207 14.47 -5.71 2.63
C HIS A 207 13.84 -7.00 3.10
N PHE A 208 14.32 -8.13 2.55
CA PHE A 208 13.92 -9.45 3.03
C PHE A 208 15.18 -10.24 3.44
N ALA A 209 15.25 -10.59 4.73
CA ALA A 209 16.35 -11.38 5.27
C ALA A 209 15.90 -12.84 5.45
N PHE A 210 16.74 -13.78 4.99
CA PHE A 210 16.42 -15.19 4.92
C PHE A 210 17.18 -16.01 5.97
N LYS A 211 16.66 -17.20 6.30
CA LYS A 211 17.24 -18.10 7.31
C LYS A 211 18.63 -18.61 7.00
N ASP A 212 19.06 -18.57 5.74
CA ASP A 212 20.42 -18.94 5.30
C ASP A 212 21.44 -17.80 5.43
N GLY A 213 20.99 -16.64 5.99
CA GLY A 213 21.79 -15.43 6.14
C GLY A 213 21.86 -14.57 4.89
N SER A 214 21.21 -14.96 3.78
CA SER A 214 21.13 -14.11 2.59
C SER A 214 20.12 -12.98 2.77
N LEU A 215 20.35 -11.86 2.06
CA LEU A 215 19.55 -10.64 2.12
C LEU A 215 19.16 -10.21 0.71
N MET A 216 17.87 -9.98 0.48
CA MET A 216 17.36 -9.22 -0.64
C MET A 216 17.30 -7.76 -0.21
N LYS A 217 18.42 -7.04 -0.44
CA LYS A 217 18.56 -5.64 -0.05
C LYS A 217 17.83 -4.74 -1.05
N ASP A 218 17.20 -3.67 -0.54
CA ASP A 218 16.50 -2.67 -1.35
C ASP A 218 15.50 -3.31 -2.34
N ALA A 219 14.76 -4.33 -1.88
CA ALA A 219 13.75 -5.00 -2.70
C ALA A 219 12.72 -4.01 -3.25
N PHE A 220 12.39 -3.00 -2.43
CA PHE A 220 11.60 -1.82 -2.81
C PHE A 220 12.18 -0.59 -2.12
N THR A 221 12.11 0.55 -2.79
CA THR A 221 12.57 1.85 -2.26
C THR A 221 11.53 2.91 -2.52
N TYR A 222 11.37 3.83 -1.57
CA TYR A 222 10.38 4.88 -1.60
C TYR A 222 11.02 6.21 -1.25
N ASP A 223 10.95 7.18 -2.15
CA ASP A 223 11.37 8.56 -1.92
C ASP A 223 10.12 9.43 -1.88
N TRP A 224 9.59 9.61 -0.68
CA TRP A 224 8.29 10.21 -0.41
C TRP A 224 8.40 11.60 0.19
N ARG A 225 7.46 12.47 -0.15
CA ARG A 225 7.15 13.62 0.68
C ARG A 225 6.15 13.19 1.75
N MET A 226 6.50 13.43 3.02
CA MET A 226 5.62 13.12 4.16
C MET A 226 4.54 14.20 4.27
N TRP A 227 3.35 13.88 3.75
CA TRP A 227 2.21 14.79 3.80
C TRP A 227 1.49 14.69 5.15
N THR A 228 1.20 15.83 5.77
CA THR A 228 0.41 15.89 7.01
C THR A 228 -1.09 15.78 6.71
N VAL A 229 -1.86 15.29 7.70
CA VAL A 229 -3.32 15.22 7.58
C VAL A 229 -3.95 16.59 7.26
N PRO A 230 -3.56 17.72 7.90
CA PRO A 230 -4.07 19.04 7.53
C PRO A 230 -3.79 19.41 6.07
N GLU A 231 -2.55 19.26 5.58
CA GLU A 231 -2.21 19.55 4.17
C GLU A 231 -3.06 18.74 3.20
N LEU A 232 -3.25 17.45 3.47
CA LEU A 232 -4.08 16.56 2.64
C LEU A 232 -5.54 17.00 2.60
N ARG A 233 -6.10 17.36 3.76
CA ARG A 233 -7.49 17.84 3.84
C ARG A 233 -7.70 19.17 3.12
N GLU A 234 -6.76 20.09 3.21
CA GLU A 234 -6.77 21.36 2.48
C GLU A 234 -6.69 21.13 0.97
N LEU A 235 -5.76 20.27 0.52
CA LEU A 235 -5.63 19.92 -0.90
C LEU A 235 -6.86 19.22 -1.47
N LEU A 236 -7.51 18.35 -0.68
CA LEU A 236 -8.76 17.70 -1.06
C LEU A 236 -9.89 18.75 -1.21
N ALA A 237 -10.00 19.71 -0.28
CA ALA A 237 -10.96 20.81 -0.38
C ALA A 237 -10.69 21.68 -1.62
N GLU A 238 -9.45 22.05 -1.91
CA GLU A 238 -9.04 22.78 -3.11
C GLU A 238 -9.28 22.00 -4.41
N ALA A 239 -9.18 20.67 -4.36
CA ALA A 239 -9.56 19.81 -5.47
C ALA A 239 -11.07 19.71 -5.69
N GLY A 240 -11.87 20.27 -4.75
CA GLY A 240 -13.33 20.36 -4.81
C GLY A 240 -14.05 19.18 -4.19
N PHE A 241 -13.42 18.40 -3.31
CA PHE A 241 -14.14 17.43 -2.48
C PHE A 241 -15.04 18.16 -1.48
N ALA A 242 -16.24 17.66 -1.27
CA ALA A 242 -17.24 18.29 -0.41
C ALA A 242 -16.92 18.09 1.09
N PHE A 243 -16.21 17.03 1.42
CA PHE A 243 -15.73 16.72 2.77
C PHE A 243 -14.53 15.80 2.73
N SER A 244 -13.81 15.72 3.86
CA SER A 244 -12.83 14.69 4.16
C SER A 244 -12.95 14.27 5.63
N GLU A 245 -12.99 12.98 5.88
CA GLU A 245 -13.05 12.39 7.22
C GLU A 245 -11.82 11.55 7.48
N VAL A 246 -11.34 11.58 8.71
CA VAL A 246 -10.16 10.84 9.16
C VAL A 246 -10.62 9.66 10.00
N TYR A 247 -10.19 8.48 9.61
CA TYR A 247 -10.35 7.23 10.36
C TYR A 247 -8.99 6.88 10.92
N TRP A 248 -8.85 7.05 12.23
CA TRP A 248 -7.61 6.82 12.97
C TRP A 248 -7.54 5.40 13.42
N GLU A 249 -6.37 4.76 13.30
CA GLU A 249 -6.14 3.44 13.84
C GLU A 249 -6.00 3.53 15.37
N ASP A 250 -6.78 2.72 16.11
CA ASP A 250 -6.62 2.63 17.54
C ASP A 250 -5.34 1.82 17.87
N ALA A 251 -4.61 2.24 18.89
CA ALA A 251 -3.48 1.47 19.40
C ALA A 251 -3.96 0.30 20.28
N GLU A 252 -3.23 -0.82 20.24
CA GLU A 252 -3.44 -1.93 21.19
C GLU A 252 -3.03 -1.52 22.61
N ALA A 253 -3.86 -1.88 23.56
CA ALA A 253 -3.58 -1.60 24.97
C ALA A 253 -2.31 -2.35 25.42
N GLY A 254 -1.30 -1.60 25.85
CA GLY A 254 -0.06 -2.13 26.42
C GLY A 254 1.11 -2.30 25.47
N THR A 255 0.90 -2.41 24.14
CA THR A 255 1.98 -2.51 23.16
C THR A 255 2.19 -1.20 22.41
N GLY A 256 1.13 -0.41 22.23
CA GLY A 256 1.15 0.80 21.38
C GLY A 256 1.19 0.48 19.87
N GLU A 257 1.10 -0.80 19.49
CA GLU A 257 1.00 -1.22 18.10
C GLU A 257 -0.41 -0.95 17.55
N GLY A 258 -0.53 -0.78 16.23
CA GLY A 258 -1.83 -0.60 15.58
C GLY A 258 -2.72 -1.84 15.76
N SER A 259 -3.97 -1.63 16.15
CA SER A 259 -4.91 -2.73 16.43
C SER A 259 -5.67 -3.23 15.18
N GLY A 260 -5.49 -2.59 14.03
CA GLY A 260 -6.32 -2.81 12.84
C GLY A 260 -7.74 -2.23 12.97
N VAL A 261 -8.08 -1.52 14.04
CA VAL A 261 -9.39 -0.93 14.27
C VAL A 261 -9.37 0.55 13.96
N PHE A 262 -9.98 0.95 12.85
CA PHE A 262 -10.06 2.34 12.41
C PHE A 262 -11.40 2.97 12.82
N ARG A 263 -11.34 4.12 13.54
CA ARG A 263 -12.51 4.88 13.94
C ARG A 263 -12.43 6.32 13.47
N ARG A 264 -13.56 6.88 13.04
CA ARG A 264 -13.64 8.30 12.72
C ARG A 264 -13.24 9.13 13.94
N ARG A 265 -12.27 10.02 13.75
CA ARG A 265 -11.75 10.92 14.79
C ARG A 265 -11.61 12.34 14.24
N GLU A 266 -11.86 13.32 15.10
CA GLU A 266 -11.56 14.74 14.85
C GLU A 266 -10.29 15.19 15.58
N ARG A 267 -9.87 14.40 16.56
CA ARG A 267 -8.63 14.58 17.34
C ARG A 267 -8.03 13.23 17.67
N ALA A 268 -6.71 13.16 17.71
CA ALA A 268 -5.94 12.00 18.11
C ALA A 268 -4.81 12.41 19.04
N GLY A 269 -4.20 11.46 19.75
CA GLY A 269 -3.00 11.65 20.53
C GLY A 269 -1.76 11.85 19.65
N ALA A 270 -0.69 12.37 20.26
CA ALA A 270 0.61 12.46 19.60
C ALA A 270 1.36 11.13 19.76
N GLU A 271 1.04 10.18 18.90
CA GLU A 271 1.71 8.88 18.85
C GLU A 271 3.00 8.98 18.02
N ALA A 272 4.04 8.24 18.44
CA ALA A 272 5.34 8.25 17.76
C ALA A 272 5.26 7.69 16.34
N CYS A 273 4.41 6.69 16.12
CA CYS A 273 4.06 6.15 14.80
C CYS A 273 2.55 5.89 14.76
N TRP A 274 1.89 6.34 13.71
CA TRP A 274 0.45 6.16 13.57
C TRP A 274 0.05 5.96 12.11
N MET A 275 -1.06 5.28 11.93
CA MET A 275 -1.74 5.15 10.64
C MET A 275 -3.15 5.75 10.71
N ALA A 276 -3.55 6.35 9.62
CA ALA A 276 -4.91 6.83 9.42
C ALA A 276 -5.38 6.56 7.99
N VAL A 277 -6.70 6.52 7.81
CA VAL A 277 -7.32 6.49 6.49
C VAL A 277 -8.15 7.76 6.34
N ILE A 278 -7.96 8.47 5.23
CA ILE A 278 -8.77 9.62 4.84
C ILE A 278 -9.79 9.17 3.81
N ALA A 279 -11.06 9.39 4.07
CA ALA A 279 -12.15 9.24 3.11
C ALA A 279 -12.66 10.61 2.70
N ALA A 280 -12.57 10.93 1.40
CA ALA A 280 -13.04 12.20 0.85
C ALA A 280 -14.15 11.96 -0.18
N GLY A 281 -15.25 12.69 -0.05
CA GLY A 281 -16.47 12.49 -0.84
C GLY A 281 -16.84 13.63 -1.75
N THR A 282 -17.59 13.31 -2.80
CA THR A 282 -18.05 14.28 -3.82
C THR A 282 -19.29 15.07 -3.40
N ARG A 283 -20.01 14.62 -2.36
CA ARG A 283 -21.15 15.31 -1.74
C ARG A 283 -21.08 15.14 -0.22
N PRO A 284 -21.65 16.07 0.56
CA PRO A 284 -21.73 15.91 2.02
C PRO A 284 -22.41 14.58 2.41
N PRO A 285 -22.00 13.97 3.55
CA PRO A 285 -22.70 12.80 4.06
C PRO A 285 -24.18 13.11 4.31
N ALA A 286 -25.04 12.12 4.12
CA ALA A 286 -26.44 12.22 4.54
C ALA A 286 -26.47 12.45 6.07
N ARG A 287 -27.23 13.44 6.51
CA ARG A 287 -27.43 13.74 7.95
C ARG A 287 -28.25 12.66 8.62
#